data_e20c6bac3995142a0c6ff6a8ab321507
#
_entry.id   e20c6bac3995142a0c6ff6a8ab321507
#
_cell.length_a   1.000
_cell.length_b   1.000
_cell.length_c   1.000
_cell.angle_alpha   90.00
_cell.angle_beta   90.00
_cell.angle_gamma   90.00
#
_symmetry.space_group_name_H-M   'P 1'
#
loop_
_entity.id
_entity.type
_entity.pdbx_description
1 polymer ?
#
loop_
_entity_poly.entity_id
_entity_poly.type
_entity_poly.pdbx_seq_one_letter_code
_entity_poly.pdbx_strand_id
1 'polypeptide(L)'
;MFSRLKLILLILLLLPLVLSAHQRSESYSKFNIELQPESYKVEAVFTVQLGVLSRMDRPLTVDWKEILKSEILNGISVGGDCLSLKKPEILSSRSTGYFRLSWSELCQGQFYNVRNNIFFDDDPNHSHISSIILNGSFLPEKLFTNQSRVWNIKELTNPNRNESSSFFDYFILGLKHISSGFDHIAFLIGILLLNQNRRLLLIAVTGFTIGHSITLTLGVLNMMSPSTSFVESLIGYSILLVALEYIARKTDQVLTYTKILVLIFVAFIFFYIVFGQDSYLIGLIGLGIFSISYLLLISRVQKFNLSIAVTSLFGLVHGF
;
A
#
# COMPACT_ATOMS: atom_id res chain seq x y z
N MET A 1 10.23 36.33 -15.51
CA MET A 1 9.50 35.41 -14.60
C MET A 1 8.99 34.14 -15.30
N PHE A 2 8.41 34.22 -16.49
CA PHE A 2 7.92 33.07 -17.30
C PHE A 2 8.96 32.01 -17.69
N SER A 3 10.22 32.38 -17.89
CA SER A 3 11.30 31.45 -18.29
C SER A 3 11.70 30.51 -17.14
N ARG A 4 11.74 30.98 -15.89
CA ARG A 4 12.08 30.17 -14.72
C ARG A 4 10.99 29.18 -14.36
N LEU A 5 9.71 29.55 -14.54
CA LEU A 5 8.58 28.66 -14.29
C LEU A 5 8.53 27.51 -15.34
N LYS A 6 8.83 27.79 -16.61
CA LYS A 6 8.94 26.78 -17.67
C LYS A 6 10.09 25.79 -17.41
N LEU A 7 11.22 26.30 -16.91
CA LEU A 7 12.36 25.46 -16.54
C LEU A 7 12.05 24.58 -15.32
N ILE A 8 11.35 25.11 -14.32
CA ILE A 8 10.93 24.34 -13.15
C ILE A 8 9.91 23.25 -13.55
N LEU A 9 8.97 23.57 -14.43
CA LEU A 9 8.02 22.58 -14.97
C LEU A 9 8.72 21.50 -15.80
N LEU A 10 9.71 21.86 -16.60
CA LEU A 10 10.52 20.91 -17.38
C LEU A 10 11.35 20.01 -16.45
N ILE A 11 11.96 20.57 -15.42
CA ILE A 11 12.71 19.81 -14.40
C ILE A 11 11.78 18.89 -13.63
N LEU A 12 10.58 19.35 -13.23
CA LEU A 12 9.56 18.51 -12.58
C LEU A 12 9.03 17.39 -13.49
N LEU A 13 8.96 17.63 -14.80
CA LEU A 13 8.55 16.61 -15.78
C LEU A 13 9.65 15.55 -16.02
N LEU A 14 10.91 15.94 -15.85
CA LEU A 14 12.08 15.06 -16.01
C LEU A 14 12.47 14.34 -14.70
N LEU A 15 12.06 14.86 -13.54
CA LEU A 15 12.32 14.25 -12.24
C LEU A 15 11.79 12.79 -12.11
N PRO A 16 10.60 12.44 -12.63
CA PRO A 16 10.10 11.06 -12.56
C PRO A 16 10.97 10.02 -13.29
N LEU A 17 11.80 10.47 -14.22
CA LEU A 17 12.71 9.56 -14.95
C LEU A 17 13.92 9.10 -14.12
N VAL A 18 14.16 9.76 -12.98
CA VAL A 18 15.32 9.47 -12.10
C VAL A 18 14.88 8.97 -10.71
N LEU A 19 13.65 9.22 -10.31
CA LEU A 19 13.07 8.72 -9.08
C LEU A 19 12.48 7.32 -9.37
N SER A 20 13.31 6.30 -9.22
CA SER A 20 12.80 4.96 -8.92
C SER A 20 12.03 5.09 -7.60
N ALA A 21 10.70 5.17 -7.68
CA ALA A 21 9.86 5.01 -6.51
C ALA A 21 10.20 3.63 -5.95
N HIS A 22 10.95 3.59 -4.84
CA HIS A 22 11.24 2.36 -4.13
C HIS A 22 9.92 1.89 -3.54
N GLN A 23 9.15 1.15 -4.33
CA GLN A 23 8.04 0.38 -3.81
C GLN A 23 8.58 -0.48 -2.70
N ARG A 24 8.01 -0.40 -1.51
CA ARG A 24 8.39 -1.27 -0.41
C ARG A 24 8.15 -2.71 -0.82
N SER A 25 9.15 -3.52 -0.59
CA SER A 25 9.04 -4.96 -0.74
C SER A 25 8.24 -5.47 0.46
N GLU A 26 7.04 -5.99 0.22
CA GLU A 26 6.16 -6.44 1.29
C GLU A 26 5.66 -7.86 1.02
N SER A 27 5.54 -8.64 2.09
CA SER A 27 4.88 -9.94 2.09
C SER A 27 4.06 -10.16 3.34
N TYR A 28 3.14 -11.12 3.29
CA TYR A 28 2.16 -11.34 4.35
C TYR A 28 2.08 -12.81 4.71
N SER A 29 1.85 -13.12 5.99
CA SER A 29 1.47 -14.45 6.42
C SER A 29 0.32 -14.42 7.41
N LYS A 30 -0.54 -15.43 7.33
CA LYS A 30 -1.62 -15.67 8.26
C LYS A 30 -1.49 -17.07 8.82
N PHE A 31 -1.49 -17.17 10.14
CA PHE A 31 -1.42 -18.44 10.86
C PHE A 31 -2.70 -18.65 11.66
N ASN A 32 -3.34 -19.81 11.48
CA ASN A 32 -4.39 -20.30 12.36
C ASN A 32 -3.78 -21.43 13.20
N ILE A 33 -3.71 -21.22 14.52
CA ILE A 33 -3.01 -22.12 15.45
C ILE A 33 -4.01 -22.63 16.47
N GLU A 34 -4.14 -23.96 16.51
CA GLU A 34 -4.97 -24.68 17.47
C GLU A 34 -4.07 -25.41 18.46
N LEU A 35 -4.09 -24.97 19.73
CA LEU A 35 -3.30 -25.59 20.80
C LEU A 35 -3.95 -26.86 21.28
N GLN A 36 -3.15 -27.90 21.51
CA GLN A 36 -3.47 -29.19 22.12
C GLN A 36 -2.56 -29.42 23.33
N PRO A 37 -2.82 -30.39 24.22
CA PRO A 37 -2.06 -30.55 25.47
C PRO A 37 -0.53 -30.70 25.27
N GLU A 38 -0.09 -31.42 24.27
CA GLU A 38 1.33 -31.70 24.00
C GLU A 38 1.77 -31.35 22.57
N SER A 39 0.89 -30.73 21.81
CA SER A 39 1.13 -30.41 20.41
C SER A 39 0.31 -29.17 20.00
N TYR A 40 0.55 -28.67 18.80
CA TYR A 40 -0.32 -27.64 18.20
C TYR A 40 -0.39 -27.83 16.68
N LYS A 41 -1.57 -27.57 16.14
CA LYS A 41 -1.81 -27.59 14.70
C LYS A 41 -1.65 -26.19 14.16
N VAL A 42 -0.94 -26.06 13.05
CA VAL A 42 -0.75 -24.82 12.32
C VAL A 42 -1.36 -24.93 10.94
N GLU A 43 -2.20 -24.00 10.56
CA GLU A 43 -2.61 -23.77 9.19
C GLU A 43 -2.10 -22.39 8.76
N ALA A 44 -1.29 -22.35 7.72
CA ALA A 44 -0.59 -21.15 7.30
C ALA A 44 -0.89 -20.79 5.84
N VAL A 45 -0.97 -19.50 5.57
CA VAL A 45 -1.03 -18.95 4.22
C VAL A 45 -0.02 -17.82 4.12
N PHE A 46 0.88 -17.94 3.15
CA PHE A 46 1.83 -16.89 2.79
C PHE A 46 1.39 -16.21 1.48
N THR A 47 1.59 -14.90 1.40
CA THR A 47 1.22 -14.10 0.23
C THR A 47 2.32 -13.09 -0.08
N VAL A 48 2.74 -13.02 -1.35
CA VAL A 48 3.68 -11.99 -1.84
C VAL A 48 3.28 -11.58 -3.26
N GLN A 49 3.45 -10.29 -3.58
CA GLN A 49 3.24 -9.79 -4.93
C GLN A 49 4.33 -10.29 -5.89
N LEU A 50 3.94 -10.66 -7.12
CA LEU A 50 4.89 -11.08 -8.15
C LEU A 50 5.87 -9.96 -8.53
N GLY A 51 5.44 -8.69 -8.48
CA GLY A 51 6.29 -7.54 -8.69
C GLY A 51 7.41 -7.37 -7.64
N VAL A 52 7.22 -7.86 -6.41
CA VAL A 52 8.27 -7.90 -5.39
C VAL A 52 9.36 -8.90 -5.78
N LEU A 53 8.95 -10.09 -6.23
CA LEU A 53 9.88 -11.14 -6.64
C LEU A 53 10.75 -10.76 -7.84
N SER A 54 10.18 -10.04 -8.80
CA SER A 54 10.93 -9.60 -9.99
C SER A 54 12.00 -8.54 -9.66
N ARG A 55 11.89 -7.84 -8.54
CA ARG A 55 12.86 -6.83 -8.08
C ARG A 55 14.01 -7.41 -7.27
N MET A 56 13.86 -8.62 -6.76
CA MET A 56 14.89 -9.30 -5.97
C MET A 56 15.97 -9.97 -6.85
N ASP A 57 16.16 -9.50 -8.10
CA ASP A 57 17.11 -10.06 -9.08
C ASP A 57 17.03 -11.60 -9.24
N ARG A 58 15.87 -12.17 -8.95
CA ARG A 58 15.64 -13.60 -9.08
C ARG A 58 15.18 -13.94 -10.49
N PRO A 59 15.96 -14.68 -11.25
CA PRO A 59 15.51 -15.15 -12.56
C PRO A 59 14.26 -16.00 -12.37
N LEU A 60 13.14 -15.62 -12.99
CA LEU A 60 11.94 -16.43 -13.07
C LEU A 60 12.20 -17.60 -14.04
N THR A 61 12.99 -18.56 -13.57
CA THR A 61 13.23 -19.84 -14.28
C THR A 61 11.94 -20.66 -14.35
N VAL A 62 11.92 -21.71 -15.14
CA VAL A 62 10.73 -22.58 -15.30
C VAL A 62 10.21 -23.09 -13.96
N ASP A 63 11.09 -23.32 -12.98
CA ASP A 63 10.77 -23.92 -11.67
C ASP A 63 10.73 -22.92 -10.51
N TRP A 64 10.68 -21.60 -10.79
CA TRP A 64 10.72 -20.56 -9.74
C TRP A 64 9.68 -20.75 -8.63
N LYS A 65 8.51 -21.32 -8.94
CA LYS A 65 7.43 -21.54 -7.95
C LYS A 65 7.80 -22.60 -6.93
N GLU A 66 8.44 -23.68 -7.34
CA GLU A 66 8.88 -24.75 -6.43
C GLU A 66 10.10 -24.28 -5.60
N ILE A 67 10.99 -23.49 -6.20
CA ILE A 67 12.10 -22.86 -5.49
C ILE A 67 11.56 -21.93 -4.40
N LEU A 68 10.67 -21.02 -4.75
CA LEU A 68 10.05 -20.09 -3.81
C LEU A 68 9.28 -20.82 -2.71
N LYS A 69 8.53 -21.87 -3.04
CA LYS A 69 7.83 -22.72 -2.07
C LYS A 69 8.80 -23.31 -1.06
N SER A 70 9.90 -23.92 -1.53
CA SER A 70 10.90 -24.51 -0.63
C SER A 70 11.56 -23.46 0.29
N GLU A 71 11.79 -22.28 -0.24
CA GLU A 71 12.38 -21.16 0.49
C GLU A 71 11.43 -20.63 1.58
N ILE A 72 10.14 -20.49 1.28
CA ILE A 72 9.13 -20.06 2.25
C ILE A 72 9.02 -21.08 3.38
N LEU A 73 8.94 -22.37 3.06
CA LEU A 73 8.84 -23.43 4.06
C LEU A 73 10.08 -23.55 4.95
N ASN A 74 11.26 -23.24 4.43
CA ASN A 74 12.50 -23.25 5.19
C ASN A 74 12.76 -21.92 5.94
N GLY A 75 12.24 -20.82 5.42
CA GLY A 75 12.47 -19.47 5.95
C GLY A 75 11.50 -19.05 7.06
N ILE A 76 10.31 -19.68 7.13
CA ILE A 76 9.34 -19.44 8.21
C ILE A 76 9.28 -20.66 9.11
N SER A 77 9.49 -20.44 10.41
CA SER A 77 9.31 -21.49 11.42
C SER A 77 8.35 -21.02 12.51
N VAL A 78 7.50 -21.95 12.95
CA VAL A 78 6.43 -21.69 13.93
C VAL A 78 6.76 -22.36 15.28
N GLY A 79 8.05 -22.47 15.58
CA GLY A 79 8.56 -23.18 16.78
C GLY A 79 8.43 -24.72 16.66
N GLY A 80 9.00 -25.44 17.60
CA GLY A 80 8.87 -26.92 17.72
C GLY A 80 9.37 -27.75 16.53
N ASP A 81 9.27 -29.05 16.68
CA ASP A 81 9.47 -30.02 15.61
C ASP A 81 8.14 -30.26 14.92
N CYS A 82 8.02 -29.80 13.69
CA CYS A 82 6.77 -29.83 12.94
C CYS A 82 6.79 -30.90 11.84
N LEU A 83 5.71 -31.62 11.72
CA LEU A 83 5.45 -32.59 10.66
C LEU A 83 4.35 -32.06 9.74
N SER A 84 4.59 -32.06 8.44
CA SER A 84 3.60 -31.66 7.45
C SER A 84 2.39 -32.57 7.48
N LEU A 85 1.20 -32.01 7.68
CA LEU A 85 -0.08 -32.73 7.66
C LEU A 85 -0.63 -32.92 6.24
N LYS A 86 -0.37 -31.94 5.38
CA LYS A 86 -0.81 -31.95 3.98
C LYS A 86 0.32 -31.42 3.10
N LYS A 87 0.38 -31.90 1.87
CA LYS A 87 1.31 -31.36 0.87
C LYS A 87 1.04 -29.88 0.66
N PRO A 88 2.07 -29.00 0.79
CA PRO A 88 1.91 -27.58 0.55
C PRO A 88 1.36 -27.28 -0.84
N GLU A 89 0.36 -26.40 -0.91
CA GLU A 89 -0.37 -26.09 -2.13
C GLU A 89 -0.13 -24.65 -2.57
N ILE A 90 0.19 -24.47 -3.85
CA ILE A 90 0.36 -23.15 -4.46
C ILE A 90 -1.01 -22.71 -4.98
N LEU A 91 -1.58 -21.67 -4.34
CA LEU A 91 -2.90 -21.10 -4.64
C LEU A 91 -2.82 -19.94 -5.65
N SER A 92 -1.70 -19.78 -6.37
CA SER A 92 -1.50 -18.63 -7.23
C SER A 92 -2.41 -18.62 -8.46
N SER A 93 -3.19 -17.56 -8.63
CA SER A 93 -3.86 -17.23 -9.90
C SER A 93 -3.05 -16.17 -10.65
N ARG A 94 -2.79 -16.38 -11.94
CA ARG A 94 -2.13 -15.38 -12.80
C ARG A 94 -2.91 -14.05 -12.86
N SER A 95 -4.20 -14.08 -12.63
CA SER A 95 -5.07 -12.91 -12.68
C SER A 95 -4.93 -11.96 -11.48
N THR A 96 -4.36 -12.43 -10.36
CA THR A 96 -4.29 -11.65 -9.11
C THR A 96 -2.96 -10.94 -8.88
N GLY A 97 -1.92 -11.24 -9.67
CA GLY A 97 -0.58 -10.64 -9.47
C GLY A 97 0.12 -11.07 -8.17
N TYR A 98 -0.41 -12.07 -7.45
CA TYR A 98 0.13 -12.57 -6.19
C TYR A 98 0.55 -14.04 -6.28
N PHE A 99 1.63 -14.38 -5.58
CA PHE A 99 1.95 -15.75 -5.23
C PHE A 99 1.39 -16.04 -3.84
N ARG A 100 0.64 -17.14 -3.72
CA ARG A 100 0.10 -17.64 -2.44
C ARG A 100 0.49 -19.08 -2.23
N LEU A 101 0.98 -19.38 -1.02
CA LEU A 101 1.32 -20.72 -0.58
C LEU A 101 0.53 -21.05 0.68
N SER A 102 -0.15 -22.18 0.70
CA SER A 102 -0.87 -22.71 1.85
C SER A 102 -0.21 -24.01 2.30
N TRP A 103 -0.04 -24.19 3.62
CA TRP A 103 0.45 -25.45 4.21
C TRP A 103 -0.15 -25.67 5.58
N SER A 104 -0.07 -26.90 6.07
CA SER A 104 -0.51 -27.26 7.42
C SER A 104 0.46 -28.25 8.06
N GLU A 105 0.71 -28.04 9.35
CA GLU A 105 1.69 -28.75 10.14
C GLU A 105 1.13 -29.12 11.51
N LEU A 106 1.60 -30.27 12.06
CA LEU A 106 1.41 -30.63 13.44
C LEU A 106 2.78 -30.54 14.13
N CYS A 107 2.87 -29.66 15.12
CA CYS A 107 4.10 -29.40 15.83
C CYS A 107 4.04 -29.97 17.25
N GLN A 108 5.14 -30.59 17.71
CA GLN A 108 5.28 -31.13 19.07
C GLN A 108 5.67 -30.03 20.06
N GLY A 109 5.18 -30.17 21.29
CA GLY A 109 5.51 -29.24 22.38
C GLY A 109 4.59 -28.01 22.45
N GLN A 110 5.11 -26.91 23.00
CA GLN A 110 4.34 -25.67 23.18
C GLN A 110 4.70 -24.65 22.10
N PHE A 111 3.70 -23.89 21.68
CA PHE A 111 3.88 -22.77 20.75
C PHE A 111 4.47 -21.55 21.47
N TYR A 112 5.67 -21.10 21.08
CA TYR A 112 6.38 -20.01 21.74
C TYR A 112 6.63 -18.80 20.84
N ASN A 113 6.98 -19.05 19.58
CA ASN A 113 7.40 -18.00 18.69
C ASN A 113 7.13 -18.33 17.22
N VAL A 114 7.11 -17.28 16.41
CA VAL A 114 7.23 -17.36 14.96
C VAL A 114 8.52 -16.67 14.56
N ARG A 115 9.32 -17.32 13.72
CA ARG A 115 10.51 -16.73 13.10
C ARG A 115 10.32 -16.61 11.62
N ASN A 116 10.70 -15.47 11.06
CA ASN A 116 10.70 -15.22 9.63
C ASN A 116 12.07 -14.71 9.17
N ASN A 117 12.67 -15.44 8.23
CA ASN A 117 13.95 -15.10 7.61
C ASN A 117 13.80 -14.84 6.09
N ILE A 118 12.58 -14.83 5.56
CA ILE A 118 12.33 -14.73 4.11
C ILE A 118 12.65 -13.31 3.63
N PHE A 119 13.37 -13.24 2.53
CA PHE A 119 13.67 -12.04 1.73
C PHE A 119 14.54 -10.97 2.40
N PHE A 120 14.83 -11.03 3.69
CA PHE A 120 15.61 -10.00 4.37
C PHE A 120 17.09 -9.97 3.96
N ASP A 121 17.60 -11.08 3.47
CA ASP A 121 19.00 -11.17 3.00
C ASP A 121 19.12 -10.65 1.56
N ASP A 122 18.05 -10.73 0.75
CA ASP A 122 17.98 -10.19 -0.61
C ASP A 122 17.59 -8.71 -0.62
N ASP A 123 16.67 -8.32 0.28
CA ASP A 123 16.22 -6.95 0.45
C ASP A 123 16.16 -6.59 1.95
N PRO A 124 17.19 -5.91 2.48
CA PRO A 124 17.21 -5.48 3.88
C PRO A 124 16.07 -4.53 4.29
N ASN A 125 15.40 -3.90 3.32
CA ASN A 125 14.24 -3.03 3.54
C ASN A 125 12.91 -3.77 3.42
N HIS A 126 12.94 -5.08 3.16
CA HIS A 126 11.74 -5.90 3.12
C HIS A 126 10.96 -5.82 4.43
N SER A 127 9.64 -5.76 4.31
CA SER A 127 8.71 -5.78 5.44
C SER A 127 7.79 -6.98 5.30
N HIS A 128 7.67 -7.79 6.37
CA HIS A 128 6.74 -8.91 6.39
C HIS A 128 5.75 -8.75 7.53
N ILE A 129 4.46 -8.80 7.22
CA ILE A 129 3.38 -8.64 8.19
C ILE A 129 2.75 -10.01 8.45
N SER A 130 2.71 -10.40 9.72
CA SER A 130 2.08 -11.67 10.13
C SER A 130 0.91 -11.43 11.07
N SER A 131 -0.17 -12.13 10.82
CA SER A 131 -1.32 -12.23 11.71
C SER A 131 -1.46 -13.66 12.26
N ILE A 132 -1.83 -13.79 13.53
CA ILE A 132 -2.07 -15.08 14.18
C ILE A 132 -3.47 -15.11 14.76
N ILE A 133 -4.20 -16.20 14.48
CA ILE A 133 -5.42 -16.59 15.18
C ILE A 133 -5.04 -17.76 16.08
N LEU A 134 -5.09 -17.56 17.39
CA LEU A 134 -4.75 -18.56 18.39
C LEU A 134 -6.03 -19.04 19.09
N ASN A 135 -6.40 -20.31 18.91
CA ASN A 135 -7.65 -20.87 19.42
C ASN A 135 -8.89 -19.98 19.13
N GLY A 136 -8.98 -19.45 17.91
CA GLY A 136 -10.06 -18.57 17.49
C GLY A 136 -9.93 -17.10 17.91
N SER A 137 -8.93 -16.74 18.72
CA SER A 137 -8.68 -15.35 19.16
C SER A 137 -7.60 -14.69 18.30
N PHE A 138 -7.88 -13.47 17.81
CA PHE A 138 -6.91 -12.69 17.03
C PHE A 138 -5.84 -12.12 17.97
N LEU A 139 -4.58 -12.35 17.62
CA LEU A 139 -3.44 -11.66 18.24
C LEU A 139 -3.12 -10.39 17.44
N PRO A 140 -2.50 -9.37 18.09
CA PRO A 140 -1.98 -8.19 17.40
C PRO A 140 -1.00 -8.60 16.29
N GLU A 141 -1.07 -7.92 15.14
CA GLU A 141 -0.17 -8.20 14.03
C GLU A 141 1.30 -7.88 14.37
N LYS A 142 2.20 -8.62 13.78
CA LYS A 142 3.65 -8.41 13.92
C LYS A 142 4.24 -7.97 12.58
N LEU A 143 4.92 -6.84 12.62
CA LEU A 143 5.81 -6.42 11.55
C LEU A 143 7.18 -7.05 11.76
N PHE A 144 7.62 -7.91 10.85
CA PHE A 144 8.97 -8.42 10.77
C PHE A 144 9.80 -7.53 9.85
N THR A 145 11.02 -7.28 10.27
CA THR A 145 12.03 -6.53 9.52
C THR A 145 13.36 -7.26 9.64
N ASN A 146 14.36 -6.86 8.86
CA ASN A 146 15.71 -7.41 8.97
C ASN A 146 16.26 -7.41 10.40
N GLN A 147 15.87 -6.43 11.22
CA GLN A 147 16.30 -6.30 12.62
C GLN A 147 15.38 -7.02 13.61
N SER A 148 14.16 -7.39 13.23
CA SER A 148 13.14 -8.01 14.07
C SER A 148 12.55 -9.24 13.39
N ARG A 149 13.30 -10.34 13.41
CA ARG A 149 12.97 -11.60 12.71
C ARG A 149 12.24 -12.63 13.58
N VAL A 150 11.99 -12.31 14.85
CA VAL A 150 11.35 -13.23 15.80
C VAL A 150 10.13 -12.56 16.47
N TRP A 151 9.07 -13.31 16.61
CA TRP A 151 7.85 -12.90 17.33
C TRP A 151 7.61 -13.84 18.51
N ASN A 152 7.86 -13.36 19.71
CA ASN A 152 7.67 -14.11 20.96
C ASN A 152 6.21 -14.00 21.41
N ILE A 153 5.48 -15.10 21.38
CA ILE A 153 4.06 -15.15 21.73
C ILE A 153 3.83 -15.17 23.25
N LYS A 154 4.77 -15.71 24.02
CA LYS A 154 4.68 -15.69 25.52
C LYS A 154 4.49 -14.28 26.09
N GLU A 155 5.06 -13.27 25.41
CA GLU A 155 4.91 -11.88 25.86
C GLU A 155 3.49 -11.35 25.63
N LEU A 156 2.74 -11.93 24.68
CA LEU A 156 1.38 -11.50 24.31
C LEU A 156 0.31 -12.18 25.15
N THR A 157 0.57 -13.38 25.64
CA THR A 157 -0.37 -14.17 26.45
C THR A 157 -0.27 -13.89 27.96
N ASN A 158 0.59 -12.95 28.36
CA ASN A 158 0.75 -12.56 29.76
C ASN A 158 -0.48 -11.74 30.21
N PRO A 159 -1.30 -12.23 31.17
CA PRO A 159 -2.52 -11.57 31.61
C PRO A 159 -2.31 -10.19 32.28
N ASN A 160 -1.04 -9.85 32.61
CA ASN A 160 -0.67 -8.56 33.19
C ASN A 160 -0.28 -7.49 32.16
N ARG A 161 -0.49 -7.73 30.87
CA ARG A 161 -0.24 -6.70 29.85
C ARG A 161 -1.34 -5.63 29.97
N ASN A 162 -0.96 -4.44 30.40
CA ASN A 162 -1.86 -3.30 30.45
C ASN A 162 -2.38 -3.01 29.03
N GLU A 163 -3.70 -3.08 28.81
CA GLU A 163 -4.35 -2.73 27.53
C GLU A 163 -3.98 -1.31 27.04
N SER A 164 -3.54 -0.45 27.97
CA SER A 164 -3.06 0.89 27.66
C SER A 164 -1.81 0.93 26.77
N SER A 165 -0.96 -0.11 26.81
CA SER A 165 0.22 -0.20 25.93
C SER A 165 -0.20 -0.41 24.48
N SER A 166 -1.26 -1.14 24.23
CA SER A 166 -1.75 -1.44 22.88
C SER A 166 -2.20 -0.19 22.12
N PHE A 167 -2.96 0.73 22.76
CA PHE A 167 -3.40 1.96 22.11
C PHE A 167 -2.20 2.85 21.71
N PHE A 168 -1.25 3.02 22.62
CA PHE A 168 -0.04 3.83 22.34
C PHE A 168 0.84 3.21 21.26
N ASP A 169 0.97 1.89 21.24
CA ASP A 169 1.73 1.17 20.21
C ASP A 169 1.10 1.38 18.82
N TYR A 170 -0.23 1.26 18.69
CA TYR A 170 -0.94 1.55 17.45
C TYR A 170 -0.89 3.03 17.06
N PHE A 171 -0.96 3.94 18.02
CA PHE A 171 -0.81 5.37 17.76
C PHE A 171 0.58 5.70 17.20
N ILE A 172 1.63 5.18 17.83
CA ILE A 172 3.02 5.34 17.36
C ILE A 172 3.21 4.69 15.97
N LEU A 173 2.63 3.50 15.76
CA LEU A 173 2.68 2.82 14.47
C LEU A 173 2.00 3.67 13.38
N GLY A 174 0.83 4.22 13.64
CA GLY A 174 0.11 5.11 12.73
C GLY A 174 0.89 6.39 12.43
N LEU A 175 1.50 7.02 13.45
CA LEU A 175 2.34 8.20 13.29
C LEU A 175 3.57 7.89 12.43
N LYS A 176 4.21 6.74 12.66
CA LYS A 176 5.35 6.27 11.89
C LYS A 176 4.96 5.93 10.44
N HIS A 177 3.78 5.35 10.23
CA HIS A 177 3.24 5.07 8.90
C HIS A 177 3.08 6.36 8.09
N ILE A 178 2.39 7.37 8.64
CA ILE A 178 2.19 8.66 7.96
C ILE A 178 3.52 9.37 7.70
N SER A 179 4.43 9.41 8.69
CA SER A 179 5.70 10.12 8.57
C SER A 179 6.71 9.42 7.64
N SER A 180 6.57 8.13 7.40
CA SER A 180 7.41 7.39 6.46
C SER A 180 6.88 7.37 5.02
N GLY A 181 5.61 7.74 4.81
CA GLY A 181 4.98 7.84 3.49
C GLY A 181 5.23 9.21 2.87
N PHE A 182 6.20 9.32 1.95
CA PHE A 182 6.47 10.58 1.22
C PHE A 182 5.23 11.10 0.50
N ASP A 183 4.40 10.21 -0.01
CA ASP A 183 3.15 10.53 -0.72
C ASP A 183 2.13 11.17 0.21
N HIS A 184 1.96 10.63 1.43
CA HIS A 184 1.09 11.20 2.45
C HIS A 184 1.55 12.60 2.85
N ILE A 185 2.86 12.79 3.05
CA ILE A 185 3.43 14.08 3.40
C ILE A 185 3.25 15.09 2.25
N ALA A 186 3.55 14.69 1.01
CA ALA A 186 3.39 15.54 -0.17
C ALA A 186 1.94 15.96 -0.37
N PHE A 187 0.99 15.02 -0.21
CA PHE A 187 -0.43 15.29 -0.30
C PHE A 187 -0.91 16.23 0.82
N LEU A 188 -0.47 15.99 2.06
CA LEU A 188 -0.80 16.85 3.21
C LEU A 188 -0.28 18.28 3.03
N ILE A 189 0.95 18.45 2.51
CA ILE A 189 1.50 19.76 2.15
C ILE A 189 0.63 20.42 1.08
N GLY A 190 0.21 19.69 0.06
CA GLY A 190 -0.71 20.17 -0.97
C GLY A 190 -2.00 20.71 -0.39
N ILE A 191 -2.66 19.95 0.50
CA ILE A 191 -3.88 20.37 1.20
C ILE A 191 -3.64 21.61 2.06
N LEU A 192 -2.51 21.68 2.76
CA LEU A 192 -2.13 22.80 3.60
C LEU A 192 -1.96 24.09 2.77
N LEU A 193 -1.31 24.00 1.62
CA LEU A 193 -1.10 25.12 0.71
C LEU A 193 -2.41 25.59 0.07
N LEU A 194 -3.33 24.66 -0.19
CA LEU A 194 -4.62 24.94 -0.82
C LEU A 194 -5.60 25.61 0.16
N ASN A 195 -5.54 25.25 1.45
CA ASN A 195 -6.48 25.69 2.48
C ASN A 195 -5.80 26.61 3.51
N GLN A 196 -5.89 27.91 3.32
CA GLN A 196 -5.33 28.88 4.27
C GLN A 196 -6.15 29.03 5.56
N ASN A 197 -7.43 28.63 5.55
CA ASN A 197 -8.30 28.68 6.71
C ASN A 197 -8.18 27.41 7.55
N ARG A 198 -7.80 27.54 8.82
CA ARG A 198 -7.58 26.39 9.74
C ARG A 198 -8.80 25.46 9.86
N ARG A 199 -10.03 26.02 9.90
CA ARG A 199 -11.25 25.23 10.01
C ARG A 199 -11.43 24.36 8.76
N LEU A 200 -11.16 24.92 7.62
CA LEU A 200 -11.30 24.27 6.33
C LEU A 200 -10.23 23.19 6.13
N LEU A 201 -9.00 23.48 6.57
CA LEU A 201 -7.93 22.51 6.60
C LEU A 201 -8.28 21.30 7.47
N LEU A 202 -8.80 21.53 8.69
CA LEU A 202 -9.23 20.44 9.57
C LEU A 202 -10.31 19.57 8.92
N ILE A 203 -11.30 20.17 8.27
CA ILE A 203 -12.38 19.42 7.59
C ILE A 203 -11.80 18.59 6.42
N ALA A 204 -10.89 19.17 5.62
CA ALA A 204 -10.25 18.46 4.51
C ALA A 204 -9.41 17.27 5.00
N VAL A 205 -8.57 17.48 6.03
CA VAL A 205 -7.75 16.41 6.62
C VAL A 205 -8.65 15.33 7.24
N THR A 206 -9.72 15.72 7.96
CA THR A 206 -10.66 14.75 8.54
C THR A 206 -11.35 13.92 7.44
N GLY A 207 -11.82 14.57 6.36
CA GLY A 207 -12.44 13.88 5.23
C GLY A 207 -11.47 12.91 4.55
N PHE A 208 -10.22 13.30 4.35
CA PHE A 208 -9.17 12.43 3.84
C PHE A 208 -8.96 11.22 4.77
N THR A 209 -8.82 11.45 6.08
CA THR A 209 -8.59 10.40 7.06
C THR A 209 -9.74 9.40 7.12
N ILE A 210 -11.00 9.87 7.04
CA ILE A 210 -12.17 8.99 6.98
C ILE A 210 -12.13 8.12 5.72
N GLY A 211 -11.91 8.71 4.54
CA GLY A 211 -11.79 7.96 3.29
C GLY A 211 -10.68 6.92 3.34
N HIS A 212 -9.50 7.31 3.81
CA HIS A 212 -8.34 6.43 4.00
C HIS A 212 -8.65 5.26 4.95
N SER A 213 -9.28 5.53 6.09
CA SER A 213 -9.63 4.49 7.07
C SER A 213 -10.64 3.47 6.53
N ILE A 214 -11.61 3.92 5.71
CA ILE A 214 -12.58 3.02 5.08
C ILE A 214 -11.88 2.02 4.17
N THR A 215 -11.04 2.50 3.25
CA THR A 215 -10.36 1.63 2.27
C THR A 215 -9.28 0.77 2.91
N LEU A 216 -8.55 1.30 3.89
CA LEU A 216 -7.62 0.51 4.70
C LEU A 216 -8.35 -0.67 5.38
N THR A 217 -9.54 -0.41 5.96
CA THR A 217 -10.36 -1.47 6.57
C THR A 217 -10.82 -2.51 5.55
N LEU A 218 -11.28 -2.07 4.37
CA LEU A 218 -11.69 -2.98 3.30
C LEU A 218 -10.51 -3.82 2.78
N GLY A 219 -9.31 -3.25 2.70
CA GLY A 219 -8.08 -3.95 2.34
C GLY A 219 -7.70 -5.00 3.39
N VAL A 220 -7.67 -4.64 4.67
CA VAL A 220 -7.37 -5.56 5.79
C VAL A 220 -8.37 -6.72 5.86
N LEU A 221 -9.65 -6.46 5.60
CA LEU A 221 -10.69 -7.49 5.56
C LEU A 221 -10.66 -8.34 4.27
N ASN A 222 -9.72 -8.09 3.35
CA ASN A 222 -9.65 -8.74 2.04
C ASN A 222 -10.94 -8.62 1.20
N MET A 223 -11.75 -7.59 1.43
CA MET A 223 -12.95 -7.34 0.65
C MET A 223 -12.63 -6.68 -0.69
N MET A 224 -11.52 -5.94 -0.75
CA MET A 224 -11.00 -5.30 -1.96
C MET A 224 -9.48 -5.40 -2.00
N SER A 225 -8.92 -5.79 -3.15
CA SER A 225 -7.49 -5.91 -3.37
C SER A 225 -7.11 -5.36 -4.75
N PRO A 226 -7.14 -4.03 -4.95
CA PRO A 226 -6.72 -3.44 -6.21
C PRO A 226 -5.22 -3.66 -6.46
N SER A 227 -4.80 -3.58 -7.72
CA SER A 227 -3.37 -3.71 -8.03
C SER A 227 -2.59 -2.54 -7.45
N THR A 228 -1.47 -2.81 -6.80
CA THR A 228 -0.63 -1.80 -6.15
C THR A 228 -0.15 -0.74 -7.14
N SER A 229 0.29 -1.15 -8.34
CA SER A 229 0.73 -0.21 -9.38
C SER A 229 -0.37 0.76 -9.81
N PHE A 230 -1.63 0.30 -9.82
CA PHE A 230 -2.77 1.17 -10.13
C PHE A 230 -3.02 2.18 -9.00
N VAL A 231 -3.00 1.71 -7.75
CA VAL A 231 -3.19 2.57 -6.56
C VAL A 231 -2.09 3.63 -6.47
N GLU A 232 -0.82 3.24 -6.60
CA GLU A 232 0.32 4.15 -6.59
C GLU A 232 0.25 5.22 -7.70
N SER A 233 -0.19 4.81 -8.89
CA SER A 233 -0.40 5.75 -10.00
C SER A 233 -1.48 6.78 -9.68
N LEU A 234 -2.59 6.36 -9.03
CA LEU A 234 -3.67 7.25 -8.60
C LEU A 234 -3.23 8.16 -7.44
N ILE A 235 -2.41 7.65 -6.52
CA ILE A 235 -1.82 8.45 -5.43
C ILE A 235 -0.98 9.57 -6.01
N GLY A 236 0.01 9.24 -6.85
CA GLY A 236 0.85 10.24 -7.52
C GLY A 236 0.04 11.25 -8.33
N TYR A 237 -0.99 10.76 -9.02
CA TYR A 237 -1.90 11.62 -9.78
C TYR A 237 -2.71 12.57 -8.88
N SER A 238 -3.18 12.12 -7.73
CA SER A 238 -3.92 12.97 -6.77
C SER A 238 -3.06 14.12 -6.25
N ILE A 239 -1.78 13.85 -5.96
CA ILE A 239 -0.80 14.86 -5.53
C ILE A 239 -0.59 15.89 -6.65
N LEU A 240 -0.42 15.42 -7.89
CA LEU A 240 -0.28 16.28 -9.06
C LEU A 240 -1.50 17.19 -9.25
N LEU A 241 -2.72 16.64 -9.11
CA LEU A 241 -3.95 17.41 -9.29
C LEU A 241 -4.13 18.50 -8.22
N VAL A 242 -3.82 18.19 -6.96
CA VAL A 242 -3.83 19.16 -5.85
C VAL A 242 -2.79 20.26 -6.07
N ALA A 243 -1.59 19.91 -6.52
CA ALA A 243 -0.55 20.89 -6.84
C ALA A 243 -0.95 21.78 -8.02
N LEU A 244 -1.55 21.20 -9.05
CA LEU A 244 -2.04 21.93 -10.22
C LEU A 244 -3.18 22.90 -9.84
N GLU A 245 -4.13 22.48 -9.00
CA GLU A 245 -5.18 23.33 -8.46
C GLU A 245 -4.60 24.52 -7.70
N TYR A 246 -3.64 24.28 -6.81
CA TYR A 246 -2.98 25.34 -6.05
C TYR A 246 -2.32 26.38 -6.97
N ILE A 247 -1.56 25.93 -7.96
CA ILE A 247 -0.88 26.82 -8.91
C ILE A 247 -1.90 27.58 -9.76
N ALA A 248 -2.92 26.91 -10.27
CA ALA A 248 -3.96 27.48 -11.10
C ALA A 248 -4.74 28.58 -10.37
N ARG A 249 -5.08 28.36 -9.09
CA ARG A 249 -5.74 29.36 -8.23
C ARG A 249 -4.80 30.53 -7.90
N LYS A 250 -3.56 30.24 -7.53
CA LYS A 250 -2.58 31.29 -7.15
C LYS A 250 -2.20 32.21 -8.31
N THR A 251 -2.21 31.70 -9.53
CA THR A 251 -1.88 32.47 -10.74
C THR A 251 -3.11 33.09 -11.41
N ASP A 252 -4.31 32.76 -10.95
CA ASP A 252 -5.60 33.11 -11.58
C ASP A 252 -5.69 32.67 -13.06
N GLN A 253 -5.06 31.53 -13.38
CA GLN A 253 -4.96 30.99 -14.74
C GLN A 253 -5.58 29.59 -14.88
N VAL A 254 -6.67 29.33 -14.20
CA VAL A 254 -7.31 28.00 -14.17
C VAL A 254 -7.58 27.49 -15.59
N LEU A 255 -8.09 28.33 -16.49
CA LEU A 255 -8.40 27.92 -17.86
C LEU A 255 -7.15 27.54 -18.66
N THR A 256 -6.04 28.23 -18.43
CA THR A 256 -4.74 27.92 -19.08
C THR A 256 -4.23 26.55 -18.65
N TYR A 257 -4.23 26.28 -17.35
CA TYR A 257 -3.79 24.99 -16.81
C TYR A 257 -4.74 23.85 -17.21
N THR A 258 -6.05 24.11 -17.30
CA THR A 258 -7.01 23.13 -17.82
C THR A 258 -6.71 22.78 -19.29
N LYS A 259 -6.39 23.76 -20.15
CA LYS A 259 -5.99 23.50 -21.55
C LYS A 259 -4.71 22.69 -21.65
N ILE A 260 -3.73 22.97 -20.81
CA ILE A 260 -2.48 22.19 -20.73
C ILE A 260 -2.78 20.74 -20.33
N LEU A 261 -3.64 20.57 -19.34
CA LEU A 261 -4.04 19.23 -18.87
C LEU A 261 -4.78 18.45 -19.97
N VAL A 262 -5.69 19.09 -20.70
CA VAL A 262 -6.34 18.48 -21.88
C VAL A 262 -5.32 18.01 -22.89
N LEU A 263 -4.36 18.87 -23.24
CA LEU A 263 -3.32 18.53 -24.21
C LEU A 263 -2.49 17.32 -23.75
N ILE A 264 -2.13 17.28 -22.48
CA ILE A 264 -1.39 16.15 -21.87
C ILE A 264 -2.22 14.86 -21.96
N PHE A 265 -3.51 14.89 -21.58
CA PHE A 265 -4.36 13.70 -21.68
C PHE A 265 -4.56 13.23 -23.12
N VAL A 266 -4.78 14.15 -24.06
CA VAL A 266 -4.90 13.82 -25.48
C VAL A 266 -3.61 13.16 -25.99
N ALA A 267 -2.44 13.69 -25.61
CA ALA A 267 -1.16 13.11 -25.99
C ALA A 267 -0.97 11.70 -25.37
N PHE A 268 -1.33 11.51 -24.10
CA PHE A 268 -1.25 10.20 -23.46
C PHE A 268 -2.23 9.19 -24.07
N ILE A 269 -3.48 9.60 -24.35
CA ILE A 269 -4.48 8.76 -25.01
C ILE A 269 -4.00 8.36 -26.41
N PHE A 270 -3.46 9.31 -27.19
CA PHE A 270 -2.89 9.04 -28.51
C PHE A 270 -1.74 8.06 -28.43
N PHE A 271 -0.75 8.31 -27.53
CA PHE A 271 0.36 7.41 -27.30
C PHE A 271 -0.11 6.00 -26.92
N TYR A 272 -1.11 5.92 -26.06
CA TYR A 272 -1.67 4.65 -25.59
C TYR A 272 -2.40 3.87 -26.70
N ILE A 273 -3.12 4.57 -27.58
CA ILE A 273 -3.77 3.95 -28.76
C ILE A 273 -2.74 3.39 -29.74
N VAL A 274 -1.59 4.09 -29.90
CA VAL A 274 -0.56 3.69 -30.86
C VAL A 274 0.33 2.56 -30.33
N PHE A 275 0.66 2.57 -29.04
CA PHE A 275 1.70 1.71 -28.47
C PHE A 275 1.22 0.85 -27.27
N GLY A 276 0.03 1.08 -26.74
CA GLY A 276 -0.49 0.45 -25.54
C GLY A 276 -1.35 -0.78 -25.80
N GLN A 277 -1.70 -1.48 -24.72
CA GLN A 277 -2.71 -2.53 -24.69
C GLN A 277 -4.02 -1.95 -24.14
N ASP A 278 -5.17 -2.33 -24.69
CA ASP A 278 -6.48 -1.70 -24.50
C ASP A 278 -7.04 -1.63 -23.07
N SER A 279 -6.45 -2.36 -22.11
CA SER A 279 -7.01 -2.58 -20.77
C SER A 279 -7.15 -1.30 -19.89
N TYR A 280 -6.34 -0.27 -20.11
CA TYR A 280 -6.32 0.94 -19.26
C TYR A 280 -6.88 2.20 -19.92
N LEU A 281 -7.28 2.13 -21.20
CA LEU A 281 -7.72 3.28 -21.96
C LEU A 281 -8.97 3.95 -21.36
N ILE A 282 -9.95 3.15 -20.93
CA ILE A 282 -11.18 3.65 -20.31
C ILE A 282 -10.87 4.39 -19.00
N GLY A 283 -9.95 3.85 -18.19
CA GLY A 283 -9.51 4.50 -16.96
C GLY A 283 -8.82 5.84 -17.22
N LEU A 284 -7.98 5.91 -18.23
CA LEU A 284 -7.26 7.14 -18.62
C LEU A 284 -8.25 8.22 -19.12
N ILE A 285 -9.23 7.84 -19.93
CA ILE A 285 -10.29 8.73 -20.39
C ILE A 285 -11.14 9.23 -19.20
N GLY A 286 -11.55 8.33 -18.31
CA GLY A 286 -12.32 8.68 -17.11
C GLY A 286 -11.59 9.66 -16.21
N LEU A 287 -10.29 9.41 -15.98
CA LEU A 287 -9.43 10.28 -15.17
C LEU A 287 -9.27 11.68 -15.82
N GLY A 288 -9.12 11.72 -17.15
CA GLY A 288 -9.06 12.97 -17.91
C GLY A 288 -10.36 13.78 -17.80
N ILE A 289 -11.51 13.15 -18.01
CA ILE A 289 -12.83 13.80 -17.89
C ILE A 289 -13.03 14.33 -16.46
N PHE A 290 -12.73 13.51 -15.44
CA PHE A 290 -12.83 13.91 -14.03
C PHE A 290 -12.01 15.17 -13.76
N SER A 291 -10.75 15.19 -14.17
CA SER A 291 -9.81 16.27 -13.86
C SER A 291 -10.14 17.57 -14.57
N ILE A 292 -10.52 17.49 -15.83
CA ILE A 292 -10.94 18.65 -16.61
C ILE A 292 -12.23 19.23 -16.02
N SER A 293 -13.21 18.38 -15.71
CA SER A 293 -14.47 18.80 -15.10
C SER A 293 -14.25 19.41 -13.72
N TYR A 294 -13.35 18.83 -12.92
CA TYR A 294 -12.97 19.33 -11.60
C TYR A 294 -12.37 20.74 -11.68
N LEU A 295 -11.36 20.97 -12.53
CA LEU A 295 -10.73 22.29 -12.68
C LEU A 295 -11.69 23.34 -13.25
N LEU A 296 -12.54 22.98 -14.21
CA LEU A 296 -13.55 23.88 -14.74
C LEU A 296 -14.61 24.23 -13.70
N LEU A 297 -15.01 23.28 -12.87
CA LEU A 297 -15.99 23.51 -11.82
C LEU A 297 -15.45 24.40 -10.71
N ILE A 298 -14.17 24.21 -10.32
CA ILE A 298 -13.48 25.08 -9.37
C ILE A 298 -13.44 26.54 -9.84
N SER A 299 -13.26 26.79 -11.14
CA SER A 299 -13.23 28.14 -11.67
C SER A 299 -14.58 28.86 -11.57
N ARG A 300 -15.68 28.10 -11.54
CA ARG A 300 -17.05 28.65 -11.51
C ARG A 300 -17.69 28.65 -10.12
N VAL A 301 -17.32 27.67 -9.29
CA VAL A 301 -17.90 27.49 -7.97
C VAL A 301 -16.84 27.85 -6.93
N GLN A 302 -16.85 29.08 -6.46
CA GLN A 302 -15.99 29.52 -5.34
C GLN A 302 -16.31 28.80 -4.01
N LYS A 303 -17.17 27.78 -4.02
CA LYS A 303 -17.60 27.08 -2.84
C LYS A 303 -16.62 25.97 -2.49
N PHE A 304 -16.04 26.13 -1.34
CA PHE A 304 -15.17 25.32 -0.56
C PHE A 304 -15.51 23.81 -0.52
N ASN A 305 -16.79 23.44 -0.61
CA ASN A 305 -17.26 22.05 -0.45
C ASN A 305 -16.73 21.07 -1.50
N LEU A 306 -16.39 21.55 -2.72
CA LEU A 306 -15.89 20.68 -3.78
C LEU A 306 -14.48 20.16 -3.51
N SER A 307 -13.59 21.05 -3.06
CA SER A 307 -12.20 20.67 -2.72
C SER A 307 -12.16 19.62 -1.61
N ILE A 308 -13.02 19.78 -0.58
CA ILE A 308 -13.13 18.82 0.52
C ILE A 308 -13.65 17.47 0.00
N ALA A 309 -14.71 17.47 -0.81
CA ALA A 309 -15.25 16.23 -1.35
C ALA A 309 -14.20 15.46 -2.16
N VAL A 310 -13.44 16.16 -3.00
CA VAL A 310 -12.36 15.56 -3.81
C VAL A 310 -11.20 15.09 -2.92
N THR A 311 -10.83 15.85 -1.88
CA THR A 311 -9.81 15.43 -0.91
C THR A 311 -10.22 14.16 -0.16
N SER A 312 -11.50 14.05 0.21
CA SER A 312 -12.05 12.84 0.84
C SER A 312 -12.04 11.64 -0.12
N LEU A 313 -12.35 11.86 -1.40
CA LEU A 313 -12.25 10.84 -2.45
C LEU A 313 -10.80 10.36 -2.64
N PHE A 314 -9.82 11.28 -2.58
CA PHE A 314 -8.42 10.90 -2.63
C PHE A 314 -7.99 10.11 -1.39
N GLY A 315 -8.58 10.39 -0.23
CA GLY A 315 -8.40 9.54 0.95
C GLY A 315 -8.77 8.08 0.68
N LEU A 316 -9.87 7.81 -0.04
CA LEU A 316 -10.23 6.45 -0.45
C LEU A 316 -9.17 5.76 -1.32
N VAL A 317 -8.44 6.51 -2.14
CA VAL A 317 -7.35 5.95 -2.96
C VAL A 317 -6.12 5.63 -2.12
N HIS A 318 -5.77 6.50 -1.16
CA HIS A 318 -4.58 6.37 -0.33
C HIS A 318 -4.67 5.29 0.77
N GLY A 319 -5.83 4.69 1.00
CA GLY A 319 -6.04 3.66 2.03
C GLY A 319 -5.85 2.22 1.55
N PHE A 320 -5.58 2.02 0.27
CA PHE A 320 -5.20 0.72 -0.29
C PHE A 320 -3.70 0.60 -0.34
#